data_42c4aa0071a6b8def0f25ada22ed951c
#
_entry.id   42c4aa0071a6b8def0f25ada22ed951c
#
_cell.length_a   1.000
_cell.length_b   1.000
_cell.length_c   1.000
_cell.angle_alpha   90.00
_cell.angle_beta   90.00
_cell.angle_gamma   90.00
#
_symmetry.space_group_name_H-M   'P 1'
#
loop_
_entity.id
_entity.type
_entity.pdbx_description
1 polymer ?
#
loop_
_entity_poly.entity_id
_entity_poly.type
_entity_poly.pdbx_seq_one_letter_code
_entity_poly.pdbx_strand_id
1 'polypeptide(L)'
;MADMAFTCASCGAQLEYAPGTKAMKCHYCGHENPITASPWSTVAEIDYAAGLAEAEQQAPTETVSVVSCKRCAAEFQLDPAIQASRCPFCGTPIVLEAREVTHLTPGALLPFGFDAKAARAKYEAWLSGLWFAPNNVKRLAKTDNGFVGMYVPYWTYDAATTSDYTGQRGITIVRTVRDGNQTRTVTETRWTPCSGRVARDFDDITVVASRSLPEGYLDRLEPWDLGALVPYDGRYLRGFGAQHYQVGLADGFDTAKAKMESVIRGDVRSDIGGDRQIINALQTDYAAVTFKHVLLPVWLNSFRYGARTYSFVINGRTGEVQGQRPWSWVKIGLAALAAIAVVGVFLAVYGGQN
;
A
#
# COMPACT_ATOMS: atom_id res chain seq x y z
N MET A 1 0.62 -32.83 -15.43
CA MET A 1 1.25 -33.13 -14.12
C MET A 1 1.11 -32.01 -13.09
N ALA A 2 0.36 -30.93 -13.39
CA ALA A 2 0.17 -29.78 -12.47
C ALA A 2 -0.88 -30.01 -11.37
N ASP A 3 -1.72 -31.05 -11.47
CA ASP A 3 -2.90 -31.19 -10.58
C ASP A 3 -2.60 -31.93 -9.26
N MET A 4 -1.52 -32.68 -9.17
CA MET A 4 -1.19 -33.44 -7.95
C MET A 4 -0.63 -32.61 -6.79
N ALA A 5 -0.10 -31.41 -7.07
CA ALA A 5 0.47 -30.52 -6.05
C ALA A 5 -0.58 -29.90 -5.11
N PHE A 6 -1.87 -29.99 -5.48
CA PHE A 6 -2.98 -29.35 -4.77
C PHE A 6 -3.96 -30.35 -4.16
N THR A 7 -3.63 -31.63 -4.14
CA THR A 7 -4.46 -32.68 -3.57
C THR A 7 -3.94 -33.15 -2.21
N CYS A 8 -4.86 -33.40 -1.30
CA CYS A 8 -4.54 -33.86 0.05
C CYS A 8 -3.88 -35.24 0.04
N ALA A 9 -2.71 -35.37 0.65
CA ALA A 9 -2.00 -36.63 0.76
C ALA A 9 -2.79 -37.70 1.54
N SER A 10 -3.75 -37.31 2.39
CA SER A 10 -4.53 -38.22 3.22
C SER A 10 -5.83 -38.70 2.55
N CYS A 11 -6.56 -37.80 1.84
CA CYS A 11 -7.90 -38.14 1.34
C CYS A 11 -8.13 -37.76 -0.14
N GLY A 12 -7.13 -37.18 -0.82
CA GLY A 12 -7.22 -36.79 -2.23
C GLY A 12 -8.08 -35.54 -2.52
N ALA A 13 -8.66 -34.89 -1.51
CA ALA A 13 -9.48 -33.68 -1.71
C ALA A 13 -8.59 -32.46 -2.02
N GLN A 14 -9.18 -31.42 -2.59
CA GLN A 14 -8.52 -30.16 -2.89
C GLN A 14 -8.02 -29.47 -1.61
N LEU A 15 -6.84 -28.89 -1.70
CA LEU A 15 -6.17 -28.16 -0.61
C LEU A 15 -6.28 -26.66 -0.81
N GLU A 16 -6.36 -25.93 0.29
CA GLU A 16 -6.24 -24.48 0.31
C GLU A 16 -5.08 -24.04 1.22
N TYR A 17 -4.48 -22.91 0.94
CA TYR A 17 -3.44 -22.36 1.80
C TYR A 17 -4.03 -21.95 3.16
N ALA A 18 -3.34 -22.30 4.24
CA ALA A 18 -3.73 -21.97 5.60
C ALA A 18 -2.98 -20.69 6.06
N PRO A 19 -3.62 -19.49 6.08
CA PRO A 19 -3.00 -18.24 6.51
C PRO A 19 -2.35 -18.32 7.89
N GLY A 20 -1.16 -17.71 8.01
CA GLY A 20 -0.38 -17.76 9.25
C GLY A 20 0.45 -19.01 9.42
N THR A 21 0.42 -19.93 8.46
CA THR A 21 1.21 -21.18 8.48
C THR A 21 2.09 -21.27 7.23
N LYS A 22 2.90 -22.32 7.15
CA LYS A 22 3.60 -22.75 5.92
C LYS A 22 3.01 -24.05 5.41
N ALA A 23 1.69 -24.16 5.39
CA ALA A 23 1.00 -25.39 5.01
C ALA A 23 -0.28 -25.13 4.22
N MET A 24 -0.67 -26.11 3.44
CA MET A 24 -2.00 -26.21 2.85
C MET A 24 -2.87 -27.07 3.75
N LYS A 25 -4.13 -26.68 3.94
CA LYS A 25 -5.09 -27.41 4.78
C LYS A 25 -6.19 -28.02 3.93
N CYS A 26 -6.54 -29.24 4.25
CA CYS A 26 -7.68 -29.93 3.67
C CYS A 26 -8.95 -29.57 4.46
N HIS A 27 -9.94 -28.96 3.80
CA HIS A 27 -11.23 -28.66 4.42
C HIS A 27 -12.07 -29.91 4.71
N TYR A 28 -11.79 -31.02 4.03
CA TYR A 28 -12.55 -32.28 4.19
C TYR A 28 -12.07 -33.09 5.39
N CYS A 29 -10.77 -33.39 5.49
CA CYS A 29 -10.23 -34.25 6.56
C CYS A 29 -9.39 -33.48 7.61
N GLY A 30 -9.16 -32.19 7.43
CA GLY A 30 -8.37 -31.35 8.35
C GLY A 30 -6.85 -31.56 8.28
N HIS A 31 -6.36 -32.47 7.41
CA HIS A 31 -4.93 -32.76 7.30
C HIS A 31 -4.16 -31.56 6.78
N GLU A 32 -3.00 -31.28 7.39
CA GLU A 32 -2.10 -30.20 6.97
C GLU A 32 -0.96 -30.78 6.13
N ASN A 33 -0.76 -30.21 4.93
CA ASN A 33 0.26 -30.61 3.98
C ASN A 33 1.32 -29.49 3.93
N PRO A 34 2.54 -29.70 4.43
CA PRO A 34 3.55 -28.64 4.48
C PRO A 34 3.94 -28.11 3.09
N ILE A 35 4.10 -26.81 2.96
CA ILE A 35 4.70 -26.18 1.80
C ILE A 35 6.21 -26.17 2.03
N THR A 36 6.91 -27.16 1.50
CA THR A 36 8.36 -27.20 1.54
C THR A 36 8.93 -26.35 0.42
N ALA A 37 9.67 -25.31 0.77
CA ALA A 37 10.45 -24.56 -0.21
C ALA A 37 11.58 -25.45 -0.77
N SER A 38 11.89 -25.27 -2.05
CA SER A 38 13.10 -25.89 -2.61
C SER A 38 14.32 -25.29 -1.89
N PRO A 39 15.30 -26.13 -1.48
CA PRO A 39 16.53 -25.62 -0.86
C PRO A 39 17.30 -24.62 -1.73
N TRP A 40 17.02 -24.63 -3.03
CA TRP A 40 17.68 -23.81 -4.05
C TRP A 40 16.87 -22.58 -4.46
N SER A 41 15.66 -22.39 -3.93
CA SER A 41 14.85 -21.23 -4.25
C SER A 41 15.19 -20.10 -3.27
N THR A 42 15.78 -19.04 -3.81
CA THR A 42 16.04 -17.78 -3.07
C THR A 42 15.20 -16.66 -3.69
N VAL A 43 14.80 -15.70 -2.87
CA VAL A 43 14.26 -14.43 -3.37
C VAL A 43 15.43 -13.63 -3.92
N ALA A 44 15.59 -13.63 -5.23
CA ALA A 44 16.70 -12.94 -5.89
C ALA A 44 16.28 -11.53 -6.34
N GLU A 45 17.17 -10.58 -6.19
CA GLU A 45 17.11 -9.30 -6.85
C GLU A 45 17.60 -9.42 -8.28
N ILE A 46 16.92 -8.77 -9.19
CA ILE A 46 17.22 -8.80 -10.63
C ILE A 46 17.79 -7.44 -11.01
N ASP A 47 18.89 -7.43 -11.77
CA ASP A 47 19.41 -6.19 -12.34
C ASP A 47 18.37 -5.50 -13.20
N TYR A 48 18.17 -4.20 -12.99
CA TYR A 48 17.10 -3.44 -13.64
C TYR A 48 17.28 -3.36 -15.16
N ALA A 49 18.50 -3.17 -15.64
CA ALA A 49 18.77 -3.08 -17.08
C ALA A 49 18.56 -4.43 -17.78
N ALA A 50 18.97 -5.52 -17.12
CA ALA A 50 18.69 -6.87 -17.59
C ALA A 50 17.19 -7.15 -17.64
N GLY A 51 16.44 -6.78 -16.57
CA GLY A 51 15.00 -6.96 -16.51
C GLY A 51 14.23 -6.17 -17.56
N LEU A 52 14.66 -4.97 -17.92
CA LEU A 52 14.07 -4.21 -19.03
C LEU A 52 14.31 -4.91 -20.37
N ALA A 53 15.53 -5.37 -20.61
CA ALA A 53 15.87 -6.09 -21.85
C ALA A 53 15.08 -7.40 -21.97
N GLU A 54 14.88 -8.13 -20.88
CA GLU A 54 14.04 -9.33 -20.84
C GLU A 54 12.56 -9.02 -21.06
N ALA A 55 12.04 -7.96 -20.48
CA ALA A 55 10.65 -7.54 -20.68
C ALA A 55 10.35 -7.18 -22.13
N GLU A 56 11.35 -6.67 -22.87
CA GLU A 56 11.26 -6.41 -24.32
C GLU A 56 11.38 -7.68 -25.16
N GLN A 57 12.09 -8.72 -24.67
CA GLN A 57 12.43 -9.94 -25.41
C GLN A 57 11.58 -11.17 -25.09
N GLN A 58 10.45 -11.00 -24.36
CA GLN A 58 9.59 -12.11 -23.89
C GLN A 58 10.26 -13.00 -22.83
N ALA A 59 10.42 -12.47 -21.62
CA ALA A 59 10.76 -13.23 -20.42
C ALA A 59 9.81 -14.42 -20.15
N PRO A 60 10.19 -15.36 -19.25
CA PRO A 60 9.30 -16.46 -18.88
C PRO A 60 7.93 -15.92 -18.44
N THR A 61 6.95 -16.17 -19.26
CA THR A 61 5.61 -15.66 -19.15
C THR A 61 4.68 -16.80 -18.80
N GLU A 62 3.82 -16.58 -17.84
CA GLU A 62 2.75 -17.49 -17.51
C GLU A 62 1.46 -17.03 -18.19
N THR A 63 0.80 -17.94 -18.92
CA THR A 63 -0.52 -17.68 -19.48
C THR A 63 -1.58 -18.04 -18.45
N VAL A 64 -2.33 -17.05 -18.03
CA VAL A 64 -3.36 -17.21 -16.99
C VAL A 64 -4.71 -16.69 -17.46
N SER A 65 -5.77 -17.29 -16.96
CA SER A 65 -7.13 -16.83 -17.22
C SER A 65 -7.49 -15.72 -16.24
N VAL A 66 -7.73 -14.52 -16.75
CA VAL A 66 -8.09 -13.35 -15.95
C VAL A 66 -9.52 -12.91 -16.20
N VAL A 67 -10.13 -12.34 -15.17
CA VAL A 67 -11.45 -11.71 -15.23
C VAL A 67 -11.27 -10.20 -15.20
N SER A 68 -11.93 -9.49 -16.11
CA SER A 68 -11.92 -8.02 -16.16
C SER A 68 -13.22 -7.44 -15.63
N CYS A 69 -13.12 -6.44 -14.75
CA CYS A 69 -14.28 -5.71 -14.27
C CYS A 69 -14.59 -4.52 -15.19
N LYS A 70 -15.74 -4.52 -15.86
CA LYS A 70 -16.16 -3.43 -16.78
C LYS A 70 -16.31 -2.06 -16.11
N ARG A 71 -16.40 -1.99 -14.77
CA ARG A 71 -16.60 -0.73 -14.05
C ARG A 71 -15.29 -0.09 -13.56
N CYS A 72 -14.38 -0.87 -12.99
CA CYS A 72 -13.12 -0.34 -12.44
C CYS A 72 -11.88 -0.80 -13.20
N ALA A 73 -12.06 -1.53 -14.30
CA ALA A 73 -11.00 -2.08 -15.14
C ALA A 73 -9.99 -2.98 -14.38
N ALA A 74 -10.32 -3.41 -13.15
CA ALA A 74 -9.50 -4.35 -12.41
C ALA A 74 -9.43 -5.68 -13.16
N GLU A 75 -8.23 -6.20 -13.34
CA GLU A 75 -7.95 -7.51 -13.90
C GLU A 75 -7.39 -8.41 -12.80
N PHE A 76 -7.98 -9.57 -12.61
CA PHE A 76 -7.58 -10.49 -11.55
C PHE A 76 -7.95 -11.93 -11.90
N GLN A 77 -7.19 -12.84 -11.36
CA GLN A 77 -7.46 -14.26 -11.35
C GLN A 77 -8.11 -14.63 -10.02
N LEU A 78 -9.17 -15.41 -10.06
CA LEU A 78 -9.77 -16.03 -8.88
C LEU A 78 -9.48 -17.52 -8.89
N ASP A 79 -9.18 -18.06 -7.72
CA ASP A 79 -9.17 -19.51 -7.57
C ASP A 79 -10.57 -20.06 -7.93
N PRO A 80 -10.68 -21.17 -8.67
CA PRO A 80 -11.96 -21.77 -9.03
C PRO A 80 -12.86 -22.10 -7.84
N ALA A 81 -12.29 -22.24 -6.64
CA ALA A 81 -13.04 -22.44 -5.41
C ALA A 81 -13.72 -21.15 -4.91
N ILE A 82 -13.30 -19.98 -5.39
CA ILE A 82 -13.87 -18.68 -5.00
C ILE A 82 -15.06 -18.35 -5.89
N GLN A 83 -16.26 -18.50 -5.37
CA GLN A 83 -17.49 -18.05 -6.02
C GLN A 83 -17.68 -16.53 -5.80
N ALA A 84 -16.98 -15.71 -6.59
CA ALA A 84 -17.20 -14.26 -6.55
C ALA A 84 -18.28 -13.86 -7.55
N SER A 85 -19.44 -13.48 -7.05
CA SER A 85 -20.50 -12.84 -7.86
C SER A 85 -20.31 -11.34 -8.04
N ARG A 86 -19.32 -10.76 -7.36
CA ARG A 86 -19.03 -9.32 -7.36
C ARG A 86 -17.53 -9.05 -7.43
N CYS A 87 -17.16 -7.96 -8.08
CA CYS A 87 -15.78 -7.50 -8.13
C CYS A 87 -15.26 -7.20 -6.72
N PRO A 88 -14.14 -7.81 -6.28
CA PRO A 88 -13.58 -7.56 -4.94
C PRO A 88 -13.19 -6.11 -4.71
N PHE A 89 -12.86 -5.38 -5.78
CA PHE A 89 -12.36 -4.01 -5.73
C PHE A 89 -13.47 -2.96 -5.65
N CYS A 90 -14.54 -3.10 -6.45
CA CYS A 90 -15.58 -2.07 -6.54
C CYS A 90 -16.99 -2.55 -6.20
N GLY A 91 -17.17 -3.83 -5.84
CA GLY A 91 -18.45 -4.42 -5.46
C GLY A 91 -19.49 -4.55 -6.59
N THR A 92 -19.13 -4.24 -7.85
CA THR A 92 -20.03 -4.37 -8.99
C THR A 92 -20.23 -5.86 -9.33
N PRO A 93 -21.46 -6.30 -9.67
CA PRO A 93 -21.65 -7.65 -10.18
C PRO A 93 -20.77 -7.90 -11.42
N ILE A 94 -20.09 -9.02 -11.46
CA ILE A 94 -19.21 -9.41 -12.57
C ILE A 94 -19.79 -10.61 -13.30
N VAL A 95 -19.60 -10.61 -14.62
CA VAL A 95 -19.76 -11.80 -15.45
C VAL A 95 -18.35 -12.34 -15.67
N LEU A 96 -18.15 -13.61 -15.37
CA LEU A 96 -16.86 -14.29 -15.53
C LEU A 96 -16.60 -14.55 -17.02
N GLU A 97 -16.09 -13.54 -17.71
CA GLU A 97 -15.52 -13.69 -19.05
C GLU A 97 -14.01 -13.80 -18.87
N ALA A 98 -13.48 -15.00 -18.82
CA ALA A 98 -12.05 -15.22 -18.72
C ALA A 98 -11.37 -14.98 -20.07
N ARG A 99 -10.24 -14.27 -20.05
CA ARG A 99 -9.33 -14.15 -21.20
C ARG A 99 -7.93 -14.63 -20.78
N GLU A 100 -7.21 -15.19 -21.70
CA GLU A 100 -5.82 -15.55 -21.49
C GLU A 100 -4.93 -14.31 -21.64
N VAL A 101 -4.06 -14.09 -20.68
CA VAL A 101 -3.09 -12.99 -20.67
C VAL A 101 -1.74 -13.55 -20.24
N THR A 102 -0.70 -13.07 -20.89
CA THR A 102 0.66 -13.47 -20.63
C THR A 102 1.36 -12.40 -19.77
N HIS A 103 1.89 -12.78 -18.62
CA HIS A 103 2.55 -11.88 -17.68
C HIS A 103 3.88 -12.44 -17.21
N LEU A 104 4.78 -11.56 -16.78
CA LEU A 104 6.00 -11.92 -16.05
C LEU A 104 5.62 -12.65 -14.77
N THR A 105 6.18 -13.85 -14.59
CA THR A 105 5.99 -14.64 -13.36
C THR A 105 6.56 -13.86 -12.16
N PRO A 106 5.82 -13.73 -11.05
CA PRO A 106 6.39 -13.13 -9.84
C PRO A 106 7.61 -13.89 -9.33
N GLY A 107 8.62 -13.18 -8.85
CA GLY A 107 9.81 -13.82 -8.24
C GLY A 107 9.55 -14.28 -6.81
N ALA A 108 8.68 -13.57 -6.08
CA ALA A 108 8.40 -13.84 -4.68
C ALA A 108 6.96 -13.46 -4.30
N LEU A 109 6.54 -13.92 -3.14
CA LEU A 109 5.30 -13.48 -2.51
C LEU A 109 5.45 -13.39 -0.98
N LEU A 110 4.62 -12.56 -0.37
CA LEU A 110 4.49 -12.48 1.08
C LEU A 110 3.25 -13.28 1.50
N PRO A 111 3.38 -14.37 2.27
CA PRO A 111 2.22 -15.17 2.67
C PRO A 111 1.26 -14.40 3.59
N PHE A 112 -0.05 -14.65 3.48
CA PHE A 112 -1.03 -14.13 4.44
C PHE A 112 -0.66 -14.52 5.87
N GLY A 113 -0.63 -13.56 6.80
CA GLY A 113 -0.33 -13.79 8.21
C GLY A 113 -1.53 -14.21 9.05
N PHE A 114 -2.75 -14.05 8.55
CA PHE A 114 -3.99 -14.37 9.26
C PHE A 114 -5.16 -14.59 8.29
N ASP A 115 -6.22 -15.24 8.78
CA ASP A 115 -7.40 -15.62 8.02
C ASP A 115 -8.44 -14.49 7.87
N ALA A 116 -9.51 -14.75 7.11
CA ALA A 116 -10.61 -13.82 6.88
C ALA A 116 -11.37 -13.45 8.18
N LYS A 117 -11.39 -14.34 9.18
CA LYS A 117 -12.03 -14.09 10.47
C LYS A 117 -11.26 -13.04 11.25
N ALA A 118 -9.93 -13.15 11.28
CA ALA A 118 -9.07 -12.16 11.91
C ALA A 118 -9.08 -10.82 11.13
N ALA A 119 -9.13 -10.85 9.78
CA ALA A 119 -9.30 -9.66 8.96
C ALA A 119 -10.59 -8.90 9.32
N ARG A 120 -11.70 -9.62 9.48
CA ARG A 120 -12.97 -9.05 9.93
C ARG A 120 -12.86 -8.39 11.30
N ALA A 121 -12.21 -9.03 12.26
CA ALA A 121 -12.04 -8.46 13.60
C ALA A 121 -11.23 -7.14 13.57
N LYS A 122 -10.15 -7.10 12.76
CA LYS A 122 -9.36 -5.87 12.56
C LYS A 122 -10.18 -4.76 11.91
N TYR A 123 -10.98 -5.09 10.91
CA TYR A 123 -11.90 -4.15 10.28
C TYR A 123 -12.95 -3.60 11.26
N GLU A 124 -13.58 -4.46 12.06
CA GLU A 124 -14.57 -4.04 13.06
C GLU A 124 -13.96 -3.12 14.12
N ALA A 125 -12.73 -3.40 14.54
CA ALA A 125 -11.97 -2.53 15.44
C ALA A 125 -11.73 -1.15 14.81
N TRP A 126 -11.20 -1.11 13.58
CA TRP A 126 -11.00 0.14 12.82
C TRP A 126 -12.29 0.93 12.65
N LEU A 127 -13.40 0.26 12.23
CA LEU A 127 -14.69 0.89 12.04
C LEU A 127 -15.26 1.46 13.35
N SER A 128 -15.01 0.80 14.48
CA SER A 128 -15.46 1.28 15.80
C SER A 128 -14.80 2.61 16.18
N GLY A 129 -13.52 2.81 15.77
CA GLY A 129 -12.78 4.05 15.97
C GLY A 129 -13.25 5.24 15.10
N LEU A 130 -14.08 5.01 14.09
CA LEU A 130 -14.58 6.06 13.21
C LEU A 130 -15.73 6.84 13.87
N TRP A 131 -15.40 7.81 14.73
CA TRP A 131 -16.38 8.59 15.50
C TRP A 131 -17.43 9.27 14.61
N PHE A 132 -17.01 9.92 13.52
CA PHE A 132 -17.87 10.67 12.61
C PHE A 132 -18.57 9.82 11.55
N ALA A 133 -18.40 8.49 11.53
CA ALA A 133 -19.15 7.62 10.65
C ALA A 133 -20.61 7.48 11.11
N PRO A 134 -21.60 7.38 10.18
CA PRO A 134 -22.98 7.11 10.53
C PRO A 134 -23.14 5.76 11.25
N ASN A 135 -24.02 5.70 12.27
CA ASN A 135 -24.22 4.46 13.03
C ASN A 135 -24.75 3.30 12.16
N ASN A 136 -25.54 3.61 11.14
CA ASN A 136 -26.06 2.63 10.20
C ASN A 136 -24.97 1.93 9.38
N VAL A 137 -23.86 2.63 9.08
CA VAL A 137 -22.71 2.06 8.39
C VAL A 137 -22.05 0.97 9.22
N LYS A 138 -21.89 1.21 10.52
CA LYS A 138 -21.33 0.21 11.45
C LYS A 138 -22.17 -1.07 11.49
N ARG A 139 -23.49 -0.96 11.30
CA ARG A 139 -24.39 -2.12 11.23
C ARG A 139 -24.32 -2.84 9.88
N LEU A 140 -24.35 -2.09 8.76
CA LEU A 140 -24.29 -2.65 7.41
C LEU A 140 -22.97 -3.34 7.14
N ALA A 141 -21.88 -2.76 7.58
CA ALA A 141 -20.54 -3.34 7.42
C ALA A 141 -20.35 -4.66 8.19
N LYS A 142 -21.19 -4.93 9.21
CA LYS A 142 -21.19 -6.22 9.91
C LYS A 142 -21.97 -7.31 9.18
N THR A 143 -22.92 -6.94 8.33
CA THR A 143 -23.81 -7.87 7.62
C THR A 143 -23.36 -8.16 6.20
N ASP A 144 -22.40 -7.39 5.66
CA ASP A 144 -22.01 -7.50 4.25
C ASP A 144 -20.92 -8.53 4.01
N ASN A 145 -20.92 -9.02 2.79
CA ASN A 145 -20.24 -10.16 2.21
C ASN A 145 -18.79 -10.37 2.66
N GLY A 146 -18.35 -11.62 2.61
CA GLY A 146 -17.06 -12.09 3.09
C GLY A 146 -15.86 -11.28 2.54
N PHE A 147 -14.80 -11.24 3.33
CA PHE A 147 -13.50 -10.72 2.89
C PHE A 147 -12.95 -11.62 1.80
N VAL A 148 -12.44 -11.02 0.73
CA VAL A 148 -11.74 -11.73 -0.33
C VAL A 148 -10.24 -11.46 -0.15
N GLY A 149 -9.47 -12.52 0.03
CA GLY A 149 -8.02 -12.44 0.04
C GLY A 149 -7.50 -12.32 -1.40
N MET A 150 -6.66 -11.35 -1.64
CA MET A 150 -6.09 -11.06 -2.95
C MET A 150 -4.60 -10.80 -2.84
N TYR A 151 -3.83 -11.40 -3.71
CA TYR A 151 -2.44 -11.03 -3.92
C TYR A 151 -2.37 -9.91 -4.93
N VAL A 152 -1.78 -8.79 -4.54
CA VAL A 152 -1.60 -7.59 -5.37
C VAL A 152 -0.14 -7.48 -5.78
N PRO A 153 0.15 -7.22 -7.07
CA PRO A 153 1.51 -7.09 -7.56
C PRO A 153 2.13 -5.77 -7.10
N TYR A 154 3.38 -5.86 -6.70
CA TYR A 154 4.25 -4.73 -6.37
C TYR A 154 5.60 -4.92 -7.05
N TRP A 155 6.22 -3.82 -7.38
CA TRP A 155 7.64 -3.73 -7.65
C TRP A 155 8.34 -3.30 -6.38
N THR A 156 9.51 -3.86 -6.07
CA THR A 156 10.46 -3.27 -5.14
C THR A 156 11.70 -2.86 -5.90
N TYR A 157 12.29 -1.75 -5.53
CA TYR A 157 13.50 -1.24 -6.18
C TYR A 157 14.55 -0.90 -5.13
N ASP A 158 15.78 -1.30 -5.40
CA ASP A 158 16.95 -0.90 -4.66
C ASP A 158 17.82 -0.03 -5.56
N ALA A 159 18.50 0.95 -4.99
CA ALA A 159 19.40 1.83 -5.73
C ALA A 159 20.41 2.51 -4.81
N ALA A 160 21.66 2.58 -5.25
CA ALA A 160 22.64 3.49 -4.69
C ALA A 160 22.50 4.86 -5.38
N THR A 161 22.26 5.93 -4.60
CA THR A 161 22.04 7.26 -5.15
C THR A 161 23.13 8.24 -4.72
N THR A 162 23.51 9.12 -5.66
CA THR A 162 24.37 10.27 -5.40
C THR A 162 23.67 11.51 -5.96
N SER A 163 23.52 12.54 -5.13
CA SER A 163 22.76 13.73 -5.49
C SER A 163 23.58 15.00 -5.28
N ASP A 164 23.82 15.72 -6.36
CA ASP A 164 24.40 17.05 -6.34
C ASP A 164 23.29 18.11 -6.19
N TYR A 165 23.51 19.08 -5.35
CA TYR A 165 22.52 20.12 -5.15
C TYR A 165 23.15 21.53 -5.09
N THR A 166 22.32 22.53 -5.41
CA THR A 166 22.55 23.94 -5.08
C THR A 166 21.37 24.47 -4.30
N GLY A 167 21.64 25.39 -3.38
CA GLY A 167 20.59 25.88 -2.49
C GLY A 167 20.97 27.16 -1.75
N GLN A 168 20.17 27.49 -0.74
CA GLN A 168 20.42 28.61 0.17
C GLN A 168 20.13 28.18 1.61
N ARG A 169 21.07 28.48 2.49
CA ARG A 169 20.95 28.37 3.94
C ARG A 169 20.36 29.64 4.51
N GLY A 170 19.26 29.55 5.23
CA GLY A 170 18.62 30.68 5.92
C GLY A 170 18.88 30.65 7.42
N ILE A 171 19.41 31.72 7.96
CA ILE A 171 19.55 31.94 9.41
C ILE A 171 18.57 33.04 9.82
N THR A 172 17.75 32.74 10.81
CA THR A 172 16.77 33.68 11.36
C THR A 172 17.43 34.61 12.33
N ILE A 173 17.42 35.92 12.01
CA ILE A 173 17.97 36.96 12.85
C ILE A 173 16.81 37.71 13.45
N VAL A 174 16.79 37.80 14.77
CA VAL A 174 15.82 38.61 15.51
C VAL A 174 16.48 39.95 15.87
N ARG A 175 15.93 41.05 15.36
CA ARG A 175 16.40 42.39 15.65
C ARG A 175 15.32 43.19 16.35
N THR A 176 15.72 43.92 17.39
CA THR A 176 14.87 44.90 18.06
C THR A 176 15.03 46.23 17.37
N VAL A 177 13.99 46.72 16.75
CA VAL A 177 13.96 48.02 16.05
C VAL A 177 13.15 49.00 16.89
N ARG A 178 13.70 50.16 17.13
CA ARG A 178 13.03 51.26 17.82
C ARG A 178 12.43 52.21 16.78
N ASP A 179 11.13 52.34 16.80
CA ASP A 179 10.39 53.24 15.93
C ASP A 179 9.71 54.32 16.79
N GLY A 180 10.37 55.50 16.87
CA GLY A 180 9.98 56.51 17.83
C GLY A 180 10.09 56.06 19.28
N ASN A 181 8.96 56.05 20.00
CA ASN A 181 8.88 55.63 21.41
C ASN A 181 8.43 54.16 21.61
N GLN A 182 8.25 53.42 20.49
CA GLN A 182 7.87 52.00 20.54
C GLN A 182 9.03 51.11 20.10
N THR A 183 9.21 50.04 20.83
CA THR A 183 10.19 48.98 20.52
C THR A 183 9.45 47.78 19.93
N ARG A 184 9.79 47.37 18.70
CA ARG A 184 9.23 46.20 18.08
C ARG A 184 10.33 45.21 17.69
N THR A 185 10.02 43.93 17.81
CA THR A 185 10.90 42.86 17.36
C THR A 185 10.60 42.55 15.88
N VAL A 186 11.63 42.58 15.05
CA VAL A 186 11.55 42.23 13.62
C VAL A 186 12.38 40.98 13.41
N THR A 187 11.76 39.97 12.78
CA THR A 187 12.43 38.75 12.41
C THR A 187 12.77 38.80 10.92
N GLU A 188 14.05 38.62 10.59
CA GLU A 188 14.58 38.62 9.23
C GLU A 188 15.32 37.32 8.98
N THR A 189 15.22 36.76 7.78
CA THR A 189 16.02 35.60 7.39
C THR A 189 17.18 36.02 6.51
N ARG A 190 18.40 35.74 6.94
CA ARG A 190 19.61 35.97 6.17
C ARG A 190 19.91 34.72 5.35
N TRP A 191 19.93 34.85 4.03
CA TRP A 191 20.20 33.77 3.10
C TRP A 191 21.66 33.78 2.66
N THR A 192 22.26 32.58 2.62
CA THR A 192 23.63 32.35 2.12
C THR A 192 23.59 31.23 1.10
N PRO A 193 24.07 31.44 -0.16
CA PRO A 193 24.18 30.38 -1.14
C PRO A 193 25.06 29.22 -0.65
N CYS A 194 24.66 27.99 -0.99
CA CYS A 194 25.42 26.79 -0.68
C CYS A 194 25.23 25.74 -1.80
N SER A 195 26.15 24.79 -1.86
CA SER A 195 26.08 23.60 -2.71
C SER A 195 26.71 22.45 -1.97
N GLY A 196 26.33 21.24 -2.34
CA GLY A 196 26.90 20.03 -1.74
C GLY A 196 26.51 18.78 -2.50
N ARG A 197 26.89 17.63 -1.93
CA ARG A 197 26.58 16.31 -2.44
C ARG A 197 26.13 15.43 -1.29
N VAL A 198 25.02 14.72 -1.47
CA VAL A 198 24.53 13.69 -0.54
C VAL A 198 24.48 12.35 -1.26
N ALA A 199 24.68 11.26 -0.52
CA ALA A 199 24.56 9.91 -1.04
C ALA A 199 23.65 9.10 -0.09
N ARG A 200 22.84 8.21 -0.69
CA ARG A 200 21.95 7.32 0.06
C ARG A 200 21.75 6.02 -0.70
N ASP A 201 21.82 4.91 0.02
CA ASP A 201 21.37 3.62 -0.47
C ASP A 201 19.91 3.42 -0.09
N PHE A 202 19.12 3.02 -1.07
CA PHE A 202 17.73 2.64 -0.91
C PHE A 202 17.59 1.14 -1.07
N ASP A 203 16.82 0.54 -0.18
CA ASP A 203 16.51 -0.89 -0.11
C ASP A 203 15.00 -1.07 -0.08
N ASP A 204 14.48 -1.92 -0.96
CA ASP A 204 13.08 -2.31 -1.04
C ASP A 204 12.07 -1.14 -1.13
N ILE A 205 12.32 -0.15 -1.98
CA ILE A 205 11.32 0.89 -2.27
C ILE A 205 10.13 0.27 -2.99
N THR A 206 9.02 0.10 -2.27
CA THR A 206 7.80 -0.53 -2.78
C THR A 206 7.02 0.41 -3.69
N VAL A 207 6.57 -0.11 -4.82
CA VAL A 207 5.69 0.58 -5.78
C VAL A 207 4.54 -0.34 -6.15
N VAL A 208 3.32 0.16 -6.02
CA VAL A 208 2.11 -0.57 -6.41
C VAL A 208 2.10 -0.77 -7.92
N ALA A 209 2.02 -2.02 -8.38
CA ALA A 209 1.94 -2.34 -9.80
C ALA A 209 0.48 -2.49 -10.31
N SER A 210 -0.50 -2.01 -9.53
CA SER A 210 -1.93 -2.12 -9.79
C SER A 210 -2.60 -0.75 -9.88
N ARG A 211 -3.57 -0.62 -10.79
CA ARG A 211 -4.45 0.56 -10.92
C ARG A 211 -5.89 0.28 -10.46
N SER A 212 -6.13 -0.86 -9.84
CA SER A 212 -7.49 -1.34 -9.54
C SER A 212 -8.14 -0.74 -8.30
N LEU A 213 -7.36 -0.09 -7.45
CA LEU A 213 -7.82 0.61 -6.25
C LEU A 213 -7.55 2.11 -6.38
N PRO A 214 -8.32 2.96 -5.67
CA PRO A 214 -8.05 4.38 -5.63
C PRO A 214 -6.62 4.66 -5.21
N GLU A 215 -5.99 5.63 -5.87
CA GLU A 215 -4.63 6.04 -5.65
C GLU A 215 -4.32 6.27 -4.17
N GLY A 216 -3.22 5.76 -3.69
CA GLY A 216 -2.73 5.92 -2.33
C GLY A 216 -3.36 5.03 -1.26
N TYR A 217 -4.35 4.16 -1.54
CA TYR A 217 -4.82 3.21 -0.52
C TYR A 217 -3.79 2.11 -0.28
N LEU A 218 -3.24 1.55 -1.34
CA LEU A 218 -2.22 0.50 -1.25
C LEU A 218 -0.90 1.03 -0.71
N ASP A 219 -0.51 2.25 -1.07
CA ASP A 219 0.69 2.90 -0.51
C ASP A 219 0.60 3.12 1.01
N ARG A 220 -0.60 3.42 1.53
CA ARG A 220 -0.81 3.58 2.98
C ARG A 220 -0.93 2.28 3.76
N LEU A 221 -0.87 1.13 3.09
CA LEU A 221 -0.76 -0.17 3.78
C LEU A 221 0.66 -0.49 4.26
N GLU A 222 1.64 0.30 3.87
CA GLU A 222 3.02 0.18 4.37
C GLU A 222 3.06 0.40 5.92
N PRO A 223 4.03 -0.17 6.63
CA PRO A 223 5.14 -0.98 6.14
C PRO A 223 4.74 -2.44 5.85
N TRP A 224 5.45 -3.03 4.88
CA TRP A 224 5.37 -4.45 4.57
C TRP A 224 6.50 -5.21 5.26
N ASP A 225 6.23 -6.46 5.71
CA ASP A 225 7.23 -7.38 6.29
C ASP A 225 7.99 -8.09 5.15
N LEU A 226 8.79 -7.32 4.37
CA LEU A 226 9.47 -7.85 3.18
C LEU A 226 10.55 -8.88 3.53
N GLY A 227 11.06 -8.87 4.75
CA GLY A 227 11.97 -9.92 5.24
C GLY A 227 11.34 -11.31 5.35
N ALA A 228 10.00 -11.39 5.30
CA ALA A 228 9.26 -12.65 5.33
C ALA A 228 8.79 -13.11 3.92
N LEU A 229 9.29 -12.47 2.85
CA LEU A 229 9.05 -12.93 1.48
C LEU A 229 9.54 -14.37 1.29
N VAL A 230 8.77 -15.14 0.54
CA VAL A 230 9.14 -16.49 0.11
C VAL A 230 9.21 -16.52 -1.42
N PRO A 231 10.01 -17.41 -2.02
CA PRO A 231 10.00 -17.62 -3.46
C PRO A 231 8.58 -17.93 -3.93
N TYR A 232 8.24 -17.44 -5.12
CA TYR A 232 6.91 -17.65 -5.70
C TYR A 232 6.57 -19.14 -5.77
N ASP A 233 5.41 -19.48 -5.23
CA ASP A 233 4.86 -20.83 -5.27
C ASP A 233 3.33 -20.75 -5.35
N GLY A 234 2.74 -21.29 -6.40
CA GLY A 234 1.29 -21.28 -6.64
C GLY A 234 0.45 -21.92 -5.53
N ARG A 235 1.07 -22.72 -4.64
CA ARG A 235 0.38 -23.30 -3.48
C ARG A 235 -0.14 -22.24 -2.51
N TYR A 236 0.54 -21.10 -2.39
CA TYR A 236 0.08 -19.99 -1.54
C TYR A 236 -1.10 -19.23 -2.12
N LEU A 237 -1.37 -19.39 -3.44
CA LEU A 237 -2.49 -18.73 -4.11
C LEU A 237 -3.80 -19.53 -3.98
N ARG A 238 -3.75 -20.80 -3.54
CA ARG A 238 -4.96 -21.64 -3.43
C ARG A 238 -5.90 -21.12 -2.34
N GLY A 239 -7.14 -20.83 -2.74
CA GLY A 239 -8.15 -20.19 -1.89
C GLY A 239 -8.09 -18.66 -1.91
N PHE A 240 -7.21 -18.06 -2.75
CA PHE A 240 -7.03 -16.62 -2.89
C PHE A 240 -7.09 -16.18 -4.34
N GLY A 241 -7.42 -14.90 -4.57
CA GLY A 241 -7.24 -14.29 -5.87
C GLY A 241 -5.81 -13.76 -6.04
N ALA A 242 -5.41 -13.58 -7.30
CA ALA A 242 -4.18 -12.89 -7.65
C ALA A 242 -4.46 -11.84 -8.73
N GLN A 243 -3.79 -10.70 -8.61
CA GLN A 243 -3.86 -9.65 -9.61
C GLN A 243 -2.55 -9.62 -10.40
N HIS A 244 -2.66 -9.28 -11.69
CA HIS A 244 -1.49 -9.08 -12.54
C HIS A 244 -1.12 -7.61 -12.57
N TYR A 245 0.16 -7.31 -12.83
CA TYR A 245 0.63 -5.94 -12.89
C TYR A 245 0.01 -5.18 -14.07
N GLN A 246 -0.33 -3.93 -13.83
CA GLN A 246 -0.87 -2.97 -14.79
C GLN A 246 0.07 -1.77 -14.98
N VAL A 247 1.10 -1.68 -14.13
CA VAL A 247 2.16 -0.68 -14.20
C VAL A 247 3.44 -1.43 -14.57
N GLY A 248 4.02 -1.10 -15.71
CA GLY A 248 5.23 -1.72 -16.21
C GLY A 248 6.45 -1.43 -15.33
N LEU A 249 7.53 -2.19 -15.53
CA LEU A 249 8.77 -2.06 -14.75
C LEU A 249 9.37 -0.65 -14.84
N ALA A 250 9.39 -0.04 -16.04
CA ALA A 250 9.93 1.30 -16.25
C ALA A 250 9.07 2.38 -15.57
N ASP A 251 7.75 2.37 -15.75
CA ASP A 251 6.83 3.31 -15.10
C ASP A 251 6.88 3.18 -13.57
N GLY A 252 7.06 1.95 -13.08
CA GLY A 252 7.25 1.65 -11.67
C GLY A 252 8.51 2.30 -11.12
N PHE A 253 9.63 2.23 -11.87
CA PHE A 253 10.88 2.86 -11.45
C PHE A 253 10.78 4.39 -11.44
N ASP A 254 10.04 5.00 -12.37
CA ASP A 254 9.80 6.44 -12.32
C ASP A 254 9.04 6.86 -11.05
N THR A 255 8.09 6.04 -10.62
CA THR A 255 7.40 6.22 -9.33
C THR A 255 8.35 6.01 -8.14
N ALA A 256 9.22 5.01 -8.19
CA ALA A 256 10.24 4.78 -7.15
C ALA A 256 11.19 5.96 -7.04
N LYS A 257 11.67 6.51 -8.17
CA LYS A 257 12.51 7.72 -8.18
C LYS A 257 11.85 8.90 -7.49
N ALA A 258 10.54 9.12 -7.71
CA ALA A 258 9.81 10.18 -7.04
C ALA A 258 9.73 9.97 -5.51
N LYS A 259 9.54 8.72 -5.05
CA LYS A 259 9.59 8.37 -3.62
C LYS A 259 10.98 8.61 -3.03
N MET A 260 12.04 8.14 -3.71
CA MET A 260 13.44 8.35 -3.32
C MET A 260 13.79 9.84 -3.27
N GLU A 261 13.40 10.62 -4.28
CA GLU A 261 13.66 12.06 -4.33
C GLU A 261 13.06 12.79 -3.12
N SER A 262 11.88 12.38 -2.66
CA SER A 262 11.26 12.95 -1.45
C SER A 262 12.15 12.79 -0.22
N VAL A 263 12.80 11.64 -0.06
CA VAL A 263 13.74 11.33 1.03
C VAL A 263 15.04 12.11 0.84
N ILE A 264 15.62 12.08 -0.38
CA ILE A 264 16.87 12.79 -0.72
C ILE A 264 16.73 14.30 -0.45
N ARG A 265 15.57 14.90 -0.76
CA ARG A 265 15.31 16.31 -0.42
C ARG A 265 15.34 16.56 1.09
N GLY A 266 14.99 15.58 1.91
CA GLY A 266 15.16 15.61 3.36
C GLY A 266 16.63 15.65 3.75
N ASP A 267 17.44 14.76 3.16
CA ASP A 267 18.88 14.70 3.42
C ASP A 267 19.58 16.00 2.99
N VAL A 268 19.24 16.53 1.81
CA VAL A 268 19.76 17.81 1.33
C VAL A 268 19.40 18.97 2.27
N ARG A 269 18.17 19.03 2.79
CA ARG A 269 17.82 20.05 3.79
C ARG A 269 18.64 19.91 5.07
N SER A 270 18.90 18.67 5.50
CA SER A 270 19.74 18.40 6.67
C SER A 270 21.19 18.83 6.43
N ASP A 271 21.73 18.59 5.24
CA ASP A 271 23.09 18.98 4.86
C ASP A 271 23.21 20.51 4.69
N ILE A 272 22.24 21.20 4.07
CA ILE A 272 22.17 22.66 4.02
C ILE A 272 22.20 23.25 5.44
N GLY A 273 21.45 22.69 6.38
CA GLY A 273 21.34 23.15 7.76
C GLY A 273 20.70 24.53 7.89
N GLY A 274 20.91 25.19 9.05
CA GLY A 274 20.26 26.47 9.37
C GLY A 274 18.79 26.31 9.77
N ASP A 275 18.11 27.45 9.94
CA ASP A 275 16.70 27.48 10.38
C ASP A 275 15.72 27.26 9.21
N ARG A 276 16.16 27.65 8.00
CA ARG A 276 15.39 27.52 6.76
C ARG A 276 16.28 27.08 5.61
N GLN A 277 15.75 26.29 4.69
CA GLN A 277 16.48 25.76 3.54
C GLN A 277 15.69 26.00 2.25
N ILE A 278 16.38 26.38 1.19
CA ILE A 278 15.88 26.44 -0.17
C ILE A 278 16.76 25.54 -1.02
N ILE A 279 16.17 24.60 -1.72
CA ILE A 279 16.83 23.77 -2.72
C ILE A 279 16.51 24.39 -4.09
N ASN A 280 17.55 24.93 -4.77
CA ASN A 280 17.40 25.56 -6.07
C ASN A 280 17.47 24.54 -7.22
N ALA A 281 18.42 23.59 -7.13
CA ALA A 281 18.60 22.52 -8.08
C ALA A 281 18.97 21.24 -7.33
N LEU A 282 18.54 20.10 -7.85
CA LEU A 282 18.86 18.77 -7.37
C LEU A 282 19.00 17.87 -8.59
N GLN A 283 20.13 17.21 -8.71
CA GLN A 283 20.39 16.21 -9.74
C GLN A 283 20.86 14.93 -9.06
N THR A 284 20.15 13.85 -9.33
CA THR A 284 20.39 12.53 -8.73
C THR A 284 20.80 11.53 -9.78
N ASP A 285 21.93 10.85 -9.55
CA ASP A 285 22.37 9.70 -10.28
C ASP A 285 21.98 8.42 -9.53
N TYR A 286 21.50 7.43 -10.25
CA TYR A 286 21.07 6.12 -9.74
C TYR A 286 21.99 5.05 -10.26
N ALA A 287 22.61 4.28 -9.37
CA ALA A 287 23.55 3.21 -9.69
C ALA A 287 23.12 1.91 -9.00
N ALA A 288 23.63 0.78 -9.49
CA ALA A 288 23.36 -0.56 -8.97
C ALA A 288 21.85 -0.83 -8.74
N VAL A 289 21.02 -0.39 -9.71
CA VAL A 289 19.57 -0.54 -9.60
C VAL A 289 19.19 -1.99 -9.76
N THR A 290 18.49 -2.53 -8.76
CA THR A 290 17.87 -3.86 -8.82
C THR A 290 16.36 -3.76 -8.55
N PHE A 291 15.63 -4.83 -8.86
CA PHE A 291 14.21 -4.92 -8.62
C PHE A 291 13.75 -6.33 -8.27
N LYS A 292 12.58 -6.43 -7.66
CA LYS A 292 11.83 -7.68 -7.47
C LYS A 292 10.37 -7.48 -7.90
N HIS A 293 9.79 -8.46 -8.59
CA HIS A 293 8.34 -8.54 -8.79
C HIS A 293 7.76 -9.40 -7.67
N VAL A 294 6.98 -8.79 -6.79
CA VAL A 294 6.45 -9.47 -5.60
C VAL A 294 4.93 -9.38 -5.52
N LEU A 295 4.31 -10.40 -4.95
CA LEU A 295 2.89 -10.42 -4.65
C LEU A 295 2.67 -10.19 -3.15
N LEU A 296 1.94 -9.12 -2.79
CA LEU A 296 1.65 -8.77 -1.40
C LEU A 296 0.19 -9.07 -1.04
N PRO A 297 -0.07 -9.63 0.15
CA PRO A 297 -1.38 -10.11 0.54
C PRO A 297 -2.27 -8.97 1.03
N VAL A 298 -3.45 -8.81 0.48
CA VAL A 298 -4.46 -7.86 0.94
C VAL A 298 -5.81 -8.54 1.13
N TRP A 299 -6.51 -8.20 2.19
CA TRP A 299 -7.92 -8.51 2.34
C TRP A 299 -8.75 -7.36 1.78
N LEU A 300 -9.63 -7.69 0.84
CA LEU A 300 -10.52 -6.73 0.19
C LEU A 300 -11.94 -6.95 0.66
N ASN A 301 -12.68 -5.87 0.84
CA ASN A 301 -14.12 -5.91 0.93
C ASN A 301 -14.70 -4.57 0.45
N SER A 302 -15.94 -4.60 0.02
CA SER A 302 -16.69 -3.42 -0.38
C SER A 302 -18.13 -3.53 0.08
N PHE A 303 -18.69 -2.43 0.58
CA PHE A 303 -20.09 -2.36 0.96
C PHE A 303 -20.80 -1.18 0.28
N ARG A 304 -22.09 -1.30 0.08
CA ARG A 304 -22.92 -0.25 -0.48
C ARG A 304 -23.65 0.51 0.62
N TYR A 305 -23.48 1.83 0.63
CA TYR A 305 -24.22 2.72 1.53
C TYR A 305 -24.89 3.84 0.72
N GLY A 306 -26.23 3.83 0.67
CA GLY A 306 -27.00 4.69 -0.22
C GLY A 306 -26.68 4.37 -1.70
N ALA A 307 -26.36 5.39 -2.47
CA ALA A 307 -26.00 5.27 -3.88
C ALA A 307 -24.49 5.00 -4.12
N ARG A 308 -23.67 4.97 -3.08
CA ARG A 308 -22.20 4.84 -3.20
C ARG A 308 -21.70 3.50 -2.67
N THR A 309 -20.69 2.97 -3.34
CA THR A 309 -19.92 1.83 -2.87
C THR A 309 -18.67 2.35 -2.17
N TYR A 310 -18.38 1.79 -1.01
CA TYR A 310 -17.20 2.09 -0.20
C TYR A 310 -16.33 0.85 -0.17
N SER A 311 -15.09 1.00 -0.59
CA SER A 311 -14.10 -0.08 -0.59
C SER A 311 -13.06 0.16 0.48
N PHE A 312 -12.56 -0.91 1.05
CA PHE A 312 -11.47 -0.89 2.00
C PHE A 312 -10.56 -2.09 1.79
N VAL A 313 -9.33 -1.90 2.20
CA VAL A 313 -8.25 -2.87 2.08
C VAL A 313 -7.56 -3.04 3.42
N ILE A 314 -7.10 -4.25 3.69
CA ILE A 314 -6.37 -4.58 4.90
C ILE A 314 -5.08 -5.26 4.49
N ASN A 315 -3.95 -4.79 5.02
CA ASN A 315 -2.67 -5.46 4.88
C ASN A 315 -2.79 -6.87 5.49
N GLY A 316 -2.64 -7.90 4.65
CA GLY A 316 -2.79 -9.31 5.05
C GLY A 316 -1.70 -9.81 6.00
N ARG A 317 -0.69 -9.00 6.30
CA ARG A 317 0.41 -9.32 7.19
C ARG A 317 0.33 -8.54 8.51
N THR A 318 0.23 -7.21 8.45
CA THR A 318 0.18 -6.34 9.64
C THR A 318 -1.23 -6.14 10.17
N GLY A 319 -2.21 -6.13 9.29
CA GLY A 319 -3.60 -5.84 9.61
C GLY A 319 -3.94 -4.35 9.60
N GLU A 320 -3.05 -3.50 9.04
CA GLU A 320 -3.36 -2.09 8.79
C GLU A 320 -4.56 -1.98 7.86
N VAL A 321 -5.52 -1.12 8.21
CA VAL A 321 -6.79 -0.95 7.48
C VAL A 321 -6.83 0.42 6.84
N GLN A 322 -7.07 0.44 5.52
CA GLN A 322 -7.26 1.66 4.76
C GLN A 322 -8.58 1.59 3.97
N GLY A 323 -9.30 2.71 3.87
CA GLY A 323 -10.54 2.68 3.12
C GLY A 323 -11.34 3.98 3.15
N GLN A 324 -12.37 3.99 2.32
CA GLN A 324 -13.32 5.10 2.26
C GLN A 324 -14.29 5.00 3.44
N ARG A 325 -14.64 6.16 3.99
CA ARG A 325 -15.62 6.27 5.06
C ARG A 325 -16.68 7.31 4.71
N PRO A 326 -17.97 7.00 4.90
CA PRO A 326 -19.00 8.02 4.84
C PRO A 326 -18.92 8.91 6.09
N TRP A 327 -19.21 10.19 5.89
CA TRP A 327 -19.24 11.17 6.98
C TRP A 327 -20.67 11.42 7.44
N SER A 328 -20.88 11.53 8.75
CA SER A 328 -22.15 11.95 9.33
C SER A 328 -22.14 13.46 9.56
N TRP A 329 -22.77 14.20 8.66
CA TRP A 329 -22.91 15.65 8.79
C TRP A 329 -23.62 16.06 10.09
N VAL A 330 -24.55 15.21 10.59
CA VAL A 330 -25.24 15.44 11.87
C VAL A 330 -24.23 15.40 13.03
N LYS A 331 -23.34 14.40 13.08
CA LYS A 331 -22.34 14.31 14.14
C LYS A 331 -21.30 15.43 14.05
N ILE A 332 -20.92 15.82 12.83
CA ILE A 332 -20.01 16.96 12.60
C ILE A 332 -20.67 18.25 13.08
N GLY A 333 -21.96 18.49 12.72
CA GLY A 333 -22.69 19.65 13.17
C GLY A 333 -22.83 19.72 14.69
N LEU A 334 -23.14 18.60 15.34
CA LEU A 334 -23.22 18.55 16.82
C LEU A 334 -21.85 18.81 17.48
N ALA A 335 -20.78 18.28 16.93
CA ALA A 335 -19.42 18.53 17.44
C ALA A 335 -19.03 20.01 17.28
N ALA A 336 -19.37 20.63 16.14
CA ALA A 336 -19.13 22.05 15.90
C ALA A 336 -19.92 22.93 16.87
N LEU A 337 -21.20 22.64 17.10
CA LEU A 337 -22.03 23.36 18.08
C LEU A 337 -21.46 23.23 19.50
N ALA A 338 -21.04 22.04 19.89
CA ALA A 338 -20.41 21.83 21.20
C ALA A 338 -19.10 22.63 21.34
N ALA A 339 -18.26 22.67 20.31
CA ALA A 339 -17.05 23.48 20.33
C ALA A 339 -17.34 24.98 20.45
N ILE A 340 -18.33 25.49 19.71
CA ILE A 340 -18.78 26.91 19.81
C ILE A 340 -19.29 27.20 21.22
N ALA A 341 -20.07 26.32 21.82
CA ALA A 341 -20.58 26.50 23.18
C ALA A 341 -19.43 26.56 24.21
N VAL A 342 -18.43 25.67 24.09
CA VAL A 342 -17.24 25.70 24.97
C VAL A 342 -16.47 27.01 24.84
N VAL A 343 -16.22 27.46 23.59
CA VAL A 343 -15.54 28.76 23.34
C VAL A 343 -16.37 29.93 23.89
N GLY A 344 -17.69 29.92 23.71
CA GLY A 344 -18.60 30.95 24.24
C GLY A 344 -18.56 31.02 25.77
N VAL A 345 -18.58 29.88 26.47
CA VAL A 345 -18.43 29.83 27.92
C VAL A 345 -17.06 30.33 28.35
N PHE A 346 -15.99 29.93 27.65
CA PHE A 346 -14.64 30.40 27.94
C PHE A 346 -14.52 31.93 27.84
N LEU A 347 -15.07 32.52 26.75
CA LEU A 347 -15.07 33.97 26.56
C LEU A 347 -15.93 34.70 27.58
N ALA A 348 -17.08 34.15 28.00
CA ALA A 348 -17.96 34.74 29.02
C ALA A 348 -17.27 34.73 30.41
N VAL A 349 -16.55 33.66 30.74
CA VAL A 349 -15.88 33.51 32.04
C VAL A 349 -14.59 34.36 32.11
N TYR A 350 -13.80 34.39 31.02
CA TYR A 350 -12.47 35.03 31.04
C TYR A 350 -12.43 36.38 30.30
N GLY A 351 -13.36 36.65 29.39
CA GLY A 351 -13.45 37.94 28.70
C GLY A 351 -14.06 39.09 29.50
N GLY A 352 -14.68 38.82 30.63
CA GLY A 352 -15.23 39.81 31.55
C GLY A 352 -14.26 40.30 32.64
N GLN A 353 -13.00 39.91 32.61
CA GLN A 353 -11.98 40.33 33.60
C GLN A 353 -11.01 41.40 33.13
N ASN A 354 -11.31 42.11 32.01
CA ASN A 354 -10.55 43.29 31.56
C ASN A 354 -11.42 44.55 31.60
#